data_589c4590a9597a8643d6a510a4b4b773
#
_entry.id   589c4590a9597a8643d6a510a4b4b773
#
_cell.length_a   1.000
_cell.length_b   1.000
_cell.length_c   1.000
_cell.angle_alpha   90.00
_cell.angle_beta   90.00
_cell.angle_gamma   90.00
#
_symmetry.space_group_name_H-M   'P 1'
#
loop_
_entity.id
_entity.type
_entity.pdbx_description
1 polymer ?
#
loop_
_entity_poly.entity_id
_entity_poly.type
_entity_poly.pdbx_seq_one_letter_code
_entity_poly.pdbx_strand_id
1 'polypeptide(L)'
;EDLACWDAEALMKMRILQQLTSTALIGFRLDIPEQAGSQDVDFFPTANICHLPICWNQCQPEPGPLKLEGVIDQLEWARGREMRVMAGPLLRLDDEHLPAWLDCAAESFQQLQAATRDHIEQLVERLHDKVDIWHATAGLNRPHDRKFSEEQRLRLTVDAVETIRRHDRHTPVVVSFDQPWGEYLAHQQQDLSPIHFAETLVRANLGISG
;
A
#
# COMPACT_ATOMS: atom_id res chain seq x y z
N GLU A 1 20.53 6.53 30.99
CA GLU A 1 19.81 7.20 29.87
C GLU A 1 20.71 8.18 29.12
N ASP A 2 21.55 8.96 29.80
CA ASP A 2 22.41 9.98 29.18
C ASP A 2 23.50 9.43 28.24
N LEU A 3 24.09 8.26 28.56
CA LEU A 3 25.16 7.68 27.75
C LEU A 3 24.67 7.18 26.39
N ALA A 4 23.46 6.60 26.32
CA ALA A 4 22.88 6.14 25.06
C ALA A 4 22.50 7.32 24.12
N CYS A 5 22.09 8.43 24.69
CA CYS A 5 21.81 9.65 23.96
C CYS A 5 23.08 10.28 23.37
N TRP A 6 24.18 10.27 24.14
CA TRP A 6 25.49 10.74 23.71
C TRP A 6 26.07 9.92 22.56
N ASP A 7 25.94 8.59 22.63
CA ASP A 7 26.40 7.69 21.57
C ASP A 7 25.60 7.88 20.28
N ALA A 8 24.27 8.09 20.39
CA ALA A 8 23.42 8.36 19.24
C ALA A 8 23.77 9.70 18.57
N GLU A 9 24.00 10.77 19.35
CA GLU A 9 24.43 12.06 18.81
C GLU A 9 25.82 12.01 18.16
N ALA A 10 26.77 11.30 18.76
CA ALA A 10 28.10 11.13 18.21
C ALA A 10 28.09 10.36 16.90
N LEU A 11 27.28 9.29 16.80
CA LEU A 11 27.06 8.53 15.57
C LEU A 11 26.37 9.36 14.49
N MET A 12 25.38 10.17 14.84
CA MET A 12 24.74 11.09 13.91
C MET A 12 25.72 12.13 13.35
N LYS A 13 26.51 12.75 14.24
CA LYS A 13 27.55 13.73 13.82
C LYS A 13 28.58 13.11 12.91
N MET A 14 29.04 11.88 13.20
CA MET A 14 29.97 11.16 12.34
C MET A 14 29.37 10.86 10.96
N ARG A 15 28.13 10.43 10.87
CA ARG A 15 27.43 10.18 9.61
C ARG A 15 27.26 11.43 8.77
N ILE A 16 26.91 12.55 9.40
CA ILE A 16 26.81 13.86 8.75
C ILE A 16 28.18 14.31 8.21
N LEU A 17 29.25 14.18 9.02
CA LEU A 17 30.60 14.54 8.61
C LEU A 17 31.16 13.65 7.49
N GLN A 18 30.74 12.39 7.43
CA GLN A 18 31.15 11.45 6.38
C GLN A 18 30.28 11.53 5.14
N GLN A 19 29.28 12.42 5.09
CA GLN A 19 28.30 12.54 4.00
C GLN A 19 27.65 11.20 3.63
N LEU A 20 27.50 10.28 4.61
CA LEU A 20 26.85 9.01 4.39
C LEU A 20 25.34 9.26 4.31
N THR A 21 24.82 9.24 3.10
CA THR A 21 23.38 9.25 2.86
C THR A 21 22.80 7.91 3.33
N SER A 22 21.81 7.96 4.20
CA SER A 22 21.07 6.75 4.58
C SER A 22 20.26 6.27 3.39
N THR A 23 20.35 4.99 3.07
CA THR A 23 19.46 4.33 2.09
C THR A 23 18.12 3.93 2.72
N ALA A 24 17.97 4.12 4.04
CA ALA A 24 16.72 3.81 4.73
C ALA A 24 15.60 4.73 4.24
N LEU A 25 14.43 4.14 4.02
CA LEU A 25 13.22 4.87 3.71
C LEU A 25 12.57 5.31 5.03
N ILE A 26 12.52 6.62 5.24
CA ILE A 26 11.84 7.24 6.38
C ILE A 26 10.72 8.09 5.82
N GLY A 27 9.50 7.81 6.21
CA GLY A 27 8.37 8.46 5.59
C GLY A 27 7.16 8.63 6.49
N PHE A 28 6.15 9.21 5.92
CA PHE A 28 4.86 9.42 6.56
C PHE A 28 3.74 9.07 5.59
N ARG A 29 2.57 8.81 6.12
CA ARG A 29 1.35 8.65 5.34
C ARG A 29 0.74 10.01 5.07
N LEU A 30 0.42 10.28 3.82
CA LEU A 30 -0.31 11.47 3.42
C LEU A 30 -1.81 11.17 3.52
N ASP A 31 -2.43 11.53 4.62
CA ASP A 31 -3.89 11.52 4.71
C ASP A 31 -4.42 12.77 4.01
N ILE A 32 -5.36 12.59 3.10
CA ILE A 32 -5.93 13.67 2.31
C ILE A 32 -6.65 14.66 3.23
N PRO A 33 -6.14 15.86 3.43
CA PRO A 33 -6.97 16.93 3.91
C PRO A 33 -7.32 17.84 2.73
N GLU A 34 -8.55 18.26 2.64
CA GLU A 34 -8.96 19.44 1.87
C GLU A 34 -8.10 20.70 2.21
N GLN A 35 -7.10 20.57 3.06
CA GLN A 35 -6.26 21.61 3.63
C GLN A 35 -4.75 21.46 3.41
N ALA A 36 -4.31 20.58 2.47
CA ALA A 36 -2.88 20.48 2.16
C ALA A 36 -2.24 21.78 1.61
N GLY A 37 -3.02 22.84 1.49
CA GLY A 37 -2.55 24.15 1.02
C GLY A 37 -1.90 25.05 2.06
N SER A 38 -1.89 24.73 3.35
CA SER A 38 -1.48 25.68 4.38
C SER A 38 -0.68 25.13 5.56
N GLN A 39 -0.26 23.89 5.56
CA GLN A 39 0.69 23.44 6.57
C GLN A 39 2.10 23.56 6.01
N ASP A 40 2.84 24.56 6.50
CA ASP A 40 4.29 24.64 6.38
C ASP A 40 4.87 23.33 6.89
N VAL A 41 5.27 22.48 5.94
CA VAL A 41 5.85 21.16 6.23
C VAL A 41 7.35 21.31 6.53
N ASP A 42 7.70 22.28 7.37
CA ASP A 42 9.02 22.35 8.03
C ASP A 42 9.28 21.13 8.93
N PHE A 43 8.29 20.23 9.01
CA PHE A 43 8.30 19.11 9.95
C PHE A 43 9.05 17.86 9.45
N PHE A 44 9.42 17.76 8.16
CA PHE A 44 9.98 16.52 7.62
C PHE A 44 11.31 16.66 6.88
N PRO A 45 12.32 17.36 7.43
CA PRO A 45 13.62 17.44 6.74
C PRO A 45 14.33 16.10 6.60
N THR A 46 13.87 15.05 7.30
CA THR A 46 14.43 13.70 7.29
C THR A 46 13.61 12.68 6.49
N ALA A 47 12.39 13.03 6.11
CA ALA A 47 11.55 12.12 5.32
C ALA A 47 11.97 12.13 3.84
N ASN A 48 12.13 10.93 3.27
CA ASN A 48 12.53 10.74 1.89
C ASN A 48 11.49 9.93 1.08
N ILE A 49 10.41 9.50 1.74
CA ILE A 49 9.31 8.79 1.11
C ILE A 49 7.97 9.25 1.70
N CYS A 50 6.97 9.30 0.84
CA CYS A 50 5.58 9.57 1.19
C CYS A 50 4.72 8.35 0.84
N HIS A 51 3.93 7.87 1.78
CA HIS A 51 2.91 6.85 1.51
C HIS A 51 1.60 7.54 1.14
N LEU A 52 1.20 7.37 -0.11
CA LEU A 52 -0.03 7.91 -0.70
C LEU A 52 -1.12 6.84 -0.66
N PRO A 53 -2.10 6.92 0.25
CA PRO A 53 -3.18 5.96 0.31
C PRO A 53 -4.08 6.10 -0.93
N ILE A 54 -4.42 4.98 -1.56
CA ILE A 54 -5.40 4.93 -2.64
C ILE A 54 -6.60 4.13 -2.14
N CYS A 55 -7.71 4.80 -1.97
CA CYS A 55 -8.96 4.18 -1.54
C CYS A 55 -9.87 3.98 -2.76
N TRP A 56 -10.20 2.73 -3.08
CA TRP A 56 -11.04 2.42 -4.25
C TRP A 56 -12.39 3.13 -4.19
N ASN A 57 -13.02 3.14 -3.01
CA ASN A 57 -14.31 3.84 -2.82
C ASN A 57 -14.23 5.34 -3.13
N GLN A 58 -13.11 5.98 -2.84
CA GLN A 58 -12.91 7.41 -3.15
C GLN A 58 -12.60 7.65 -4.62
N CYS A 59 -11.78 6.78 -5.22
CA CYS A 59 -11.42 6.89 -6.62
C CYS A 59 -12.55 6.48 -7.57
N GLN A 60 -13.46 5.61 -7.12
CA GLN A 60 -14.56 5.10 -7.95
C GLN A 60 -15.82 4.85 -7.09
N PRO A 61 -16.44 5.91 -6.55
CA PRO A 61 -17.63 5.78 -5.69
C PRO A 61 -18.86 5.20 -6.43
N GLU A 62 -18.86 5.30 -7.75
CA GLU A 62 -19.91 4.79 -8.66
C GLU A 62 -19.27 4.02 -9.82
N PRO A 63 -20.00 3.09 -10.47
CA PRO A 63 -19.51 2.42 -11.67
C PRO A 63 -19.15 3.45 -12.76
N GLY A 64 -17.93 3.37 -13.29
CA GLY A 64 -17.46 4.31 -14.31
C GLY A 64 -15.96 4.57 -14.25
N PRO A 65 -15.50 5.68 -14.81
CA PRO A 65 -14.07 6.01 -14.84
C PRO A 65 -13.54 6.36 -13.45
N LEU A 66 -12.24 6.07 -13.22
CA LEU A 66 -11.56 6.48 -12.01
C LEU A 66 -11.40 8.00 -11.93
N LYS A 67 -11.67 8.55 -10.76
CA LYS A 67 -11.44 9.94 -10.39
C LYS A 67 -10.09 10.02 -9.67
N LEU A 68 -9.05 10.47 -10.34
CA LEU A 68 -7.68 10.46 -9.83
C LEU A 68 -7.10 11.87 -9.60
N GLU A 69 -7.90 12.93 -9.77
CA GLU A 69 -7.43 14.32 -9.67
C GLU A 69 -6.75 14.55 -8.31
N GLY A 70 -7.39 14.18 -7.20
CA GLY A 70 -6.82 14.35 -5.88
C GLY A 70 -5.57 13.48 -5.62
N VAL A 71 -5.51 12.29 -6.21
CA VAL A 71 -4.33 11.41 -6.16
C VAL A 71 -3.16 12.03 -6.93
N ILE A 72 -3.45 12.58 -8.12
CA ILE A 72 -2.45 13.23 -8.97
C ILE A 72 -1.89 14.48 -8.29
N ASP A 73 -2.74 15.33 -7.71
CA ASP A 73 -2.32 16.52 -6.99
C ASP A 73 -1.37 16.18 -5.84
N GLN A 74 -1.66 15.11 -5.10
CA GLN A 74 -0.80 14.64 -4.01
C GLN A 74 0.52 14.05 -4.52
N LEU A 75 0.49 13.31 -5.64
CA LEU A 75 1.70 12.83 -6.30
C LEU A 75 2.61 14.00 -6.73
N GLU A 76 2.03 15.03 -7.34
CA GLU A 76 2.76 16.22 -7.75
C GLU A 76 3.31 17.01 -6.56
N TRP A 77 2.55 17.10 -5.48
CA TRP A 77 3.02 17.69 -4.24
C TRP A 77 4.23 16.97 -3.65
N ALA A 78 4.20 15.62 -3.60
CA ALA A 78 5.31 14.82 -3.08
C ALA A 78 6.55 14.92 -3.99
N ARG A 79 6.33 14.83 -5.31
CA ARG A 79 7.40 14.97 -6.32
C ARG A 79 8.05 16.35 -6.31
N GLY A 80 7.29 17.41 -6.12
CA GLY A 80 7.80 18.77 -5.99
C GLY A 80 8.73 18.97 -4.77
N ARG A 81 8.71 18.02 -3.83
CA ARG A 81 9.58 17.95 -2.64
C ARG A 81 10.68 16.88 -2.74
N GLU A 82 10.90 16.35 -3.91
CA GLU A 82 11.89 15.29 -4.19
C GLU A 82 11.69 14.01 -3.35
N MET A 83 10.47 13.77 -2.88
CA MET A 83 10.12 12.57 -2.13
C MET A 83 9.84 11.40 -3.09
N ARG A 84 10.25 10.21 -2.69
CA ARG A 84 9.72 8.98 -3.29
C ARG A 84 8.27 8.78 -2.90
N VAL A 85 7.53 8.07 -3.72
CA VAL A 85 6.11 7.80 -3.46
C VAL A 85 5.84 6.31 -3.42
N MET A 86 5.27 5.85 -2.31
CA MET A 86 4.65 4.54 -2.19
C MET A 86 3.13 4.72 -2.33
N ALA A 87 2.53 4.17 -3.39
CA ALA A 87 1.12 4.33 -3.69
C ALA A 87 0.32 3.06 -3.35
N GLY A 88 -0.80 3.20 -2.67
CA GLY A 88 -1.68 2.13 -2.26
C GLY A 88 -2.04 2.15 -0.76
N PRO A 89 -2.64 1.06 -0.21
CA PRO A 89 -2.89 -0.22 -0.88
C PRO A 89 -3.88 -0.06 -2.04
N LEU A 90 -3.63 -0.80 -3.13
CA LEU A 90 -4.55 -0.80 -4.27
C LEU A 90 -5.78 -1.66 -4.02
N LEU A 91 -5.67 -2.64 -3.12
CA LEU A 91 -6.78 -3.48 -2.69
C LEU A 91 -6.77 -3.65 -1.17
N ARG A 92 -7.92 -3.36 -0.58
CA ARG A 92 -8.27 -3.66 0.80
C ARG A 92 -9.75 -4.09 0.85
N LEU A 93 -10.08 -5.10 1.65
CA LEU A 93 -11.41 -5.75 1.60
C LEU A 93 -12.39 -5.25 2.66
N ASP A 94 -12.09 -4.18 3.38
CA ASP A 94 -13.02 -3.57 4.32
C ASP A 94 -14.02 -2.62 3.61
N ASP A 95 -15.13 -2.37 4.28
CA ASP A 95 -16.23 -1.56 3.74
C ASP A 95 -15.87 -0.08 3.54
N GLU A 96 -14.84 0.41 4.22
CA GLU A 96 -14.37 1.79 4.05
C GLU A 96 -13.62 1.98 2.73
N HIS A 97 -12.97 0.92 2.24
CA HIS A 97 -12.10 0.98 1.05
C HIS A 97 -12.78 0.47 -0.21
N LEU A 98 -13.70 -0.50 -0.08
CA LEU A 98 -14.42 -1.04 -1.22
C LEU A 98 -15.65 -0.17 -1.56
N PRO A 99 -15.88 0.12 -2.84
CA PRO A 99 -17.09 0.86 -3.24
C PRO A 99 -18.35 0.05 -3.02
N ALA A 100 -19.41 0.70 -2.51
CA ALA A 100 -20.67 0.05 -2.20
C ALA A 100 -21.36 -0.58 -3.41
N TRP A 101 -21.16 -0.03 -4.62
CA TRP A 101 -21.72 -0.58 -5.84
C TRP A 101 -21.17 -1.97 -6.18
N LEU A 102 -19.99 -2.30 -5.68
CA LEU A 102 -19.34 -3.59 -5.95
C LEU A 102 -20.11 -4.76 -5.29
N ASP A 103 -20.82 -4.53 -4.18
CA ASP A 103 -21.68 -5.54 -3.55
C ASP A 103 -22.84 -5.92 -4.45
N CYS A 104 -23.40 -4.95 -5.16
CA CYS A 104 -24.51 -5.17 -6.09
C CYS A 104 -24.02 -5.75 -7.43
N ALA A 105 -22.79 -5.45 -7.82
CA ALA A 105 -22.21 -5.84 -9.10
C ALA A 105 -21.44 -7.16 -9.04
N ALA A 106 -20.94 -7.55 -7.88
CA ALA A 106 -20.14 -8.76 -7.69
C ALA A 106 -20.97 -9.87 -7.02
N GLU A 107 -21.91 -10.46 -7.76
CA GLU A 107 -22.69 -11.62 -7.30
C GLU A 107 -21.82 -12.88 -7.12
N SER A 108 -20.61 -12.88 -7.66
CA SER A 108 -19.67 -14.00 -7.55
C SER A 108 -18.24 -13.52 -7.29
N PHE A 109 -17.43 -14.41 -6.70
CA PHE A 109 -16.01 -14.15 -6.49
C PHE A 109 -15.27 -13.82 -7.80
N GLN A 110 -15.65 -14.46 -8.90
CA GLN A 110 -15.05 -14.21 -10.21
C GLN A 110 -15.30 -12.78 -10.72
N GLN A 111 -16.48 -12.23 -10.46
CA GLN A 111 -16.79 -10.85 -10.80
C GLN A 111 -15.98 -9.86 -9.97
N LEU A 112 -15.83 -10.13 -8.65
CA LEU A 112 -14.94 -9.34 -7.81
C LEU A 112 -13.49 -9.40 -8.30
N GLN A 113 -12.99 -10.57 -8.66
CA GLN A 113 -11.63 -10.70 -9.23
C GLN A 113 -11.46 -9.87 -10.50
N ALA A 114 -12.43 -9.94 -11.41
CA ALA A 114 -12.39 -9.16 -12.65
C ALA A 114 -12.38 -7.66 -12.35
N ALA A 115 -13.31 -7.19 -11.51
CA ALA A 115 -13.38 -5.77 -11.12
C ALA A 115 -12.09 -5.29 -10.42
N THR A 116 -11.50 -6.12 -9.56
CA THR A 116 -10.22 -5.82 -8.90
C THR A 116 -9.09 -5.67 -9.91
N ARG A 117 -9.01 -6.58 -10.88
CA ARG A 117 -7.98 -6.50 -11.93
C ARG A 117 -8.15 -5.23 -12.77
N ASP A 118 -9.37 -4.94 -13.22
CA ASP A 118 -9.66 -3.75 -14.02
C ASP A 118 -9.32 -2.46 -13.25
N HIS A 119 -9.62 -2.42 -11.95
CA HIS A 119 -9.29 -1.28 -11.10
C HIS A 119 -7.78 -1.07 -10.99
N ILE A 120 -7.03 -2.14 -10.65
CA ILE A 120 -5.57 -2.08 -10.49
C ILE A 120 -4.89 -1.75 -11.83
N GLU A 121 -5.34 -2.34 -12.93
CA GLU A 121 -4.84 -2.07 -14.28
C GLU A 121 -4.95 -0.58 -14.61
N GLN A 122 -6.14 0.00 -14.46
CA GLN A 122 -6.36 1.42 -14.71
C GLN A 122 -5.51 2.34 -13.84
N LEU A 123 -5.28 1.98 -12.56
CA LEU A 123 -4.42 2.74 -11.66
C LEU A 123 -2.96 2.68 -12.11
N VAL A 124 -2.45 1.47 -12.37
CA VAL A 124 -1.04 1.28 -12.74
C VAL A 124 -0.75 1.94 -14.09
N GLU A 125 -1.61 1.78 -15.08
CA GLU A 125 -1.43 2.42 -16.39
C GLU A 125 -1.34 3.96 -16.32
N ARG A 126 -2.05 4.58 -15.36
CA ARG A 126 -2.07 6.04 -15.25
C ARG A 126 -0.98 6.61 -14.35
N LEU A 127 -0.43 5.80 -13.45
CA LEU A 127 0.44 6.29 -12.36
C LEU A 127 1.84 5.67 -12.36
N HIS A 128 2.15 4.64 -13.17
CA HIS A 128 3.38 3.85 -13.11
C HIS A 128 4.66 4.67 -13.25
N ASP A 129 4.64 5.75 -13.99
CA ASP A 129 5.79 6.64 -14.19
C ASP A 129 6.02 7.63 -13.02
N LYS A 130 5.10 7.68 -12.07
CA LYS A 130 5.11 8.62 -10.94
C LYS A 130 5.26 7.92 -9.59
N VAL A 131 5.21 6.59 -9.53
CA VAL A 131 5.25 5.79 -8.31
C VAL A 131 6.58 5.06 -8.20
N ASP A 132 7.19 5.08 -7.01
CA ASP A 132 8.47 4.42 -6.73
C ASP A 132 8.27 3.05 -6.06
N ILE A 133 7.14 2.82 -5.39
CA ILE A 133 6.79 1.55 -4.75
C ILE A 133 5.27 1.36 -4.85
N TRP A 134 4.84 0.20 -5.32
CA TRP A 134 3.44 -0.21 -5.30
C TRP A 134 3.11 -0.93 -4.00
N HIS A 135 2.15 -0.44 -3.24
CA HIS A 135 1.54 -1.19 -2.14
C HIS A 135 0.32 -1.93 -2.69
N ALA A 136 0.52 -3.20 -3.04
CA ALA A 136 -0.50 -3.96 -3.75
C ALA A 136 -1.75 -4.22 -2.89
N THR A 137 -1.56 -4.83 -1.71
CA THR A 137 -2.68 -5.19 -0.84
C THR A 137 -2.35 -4.97 0.63
N ALA A 138 -3.37 -4.71 1.45
CA ALA A 138 -3.23 -4.59 2.90
C ALA A 138 -4.31 -5.41 3.62
N GLY A 139 -3.89 -6.17 4.65
CA GLY A 139 -4.76 -6.84 5.60
C GLY A 139 -5.54 -8.05 5.04
N LEU A 140 -5.23 -8.55 3.84
CA LEU A 140 -5.92 -9.69 3.26
C LEU A 140 -5.64 -11.02 3.98
N ASN A 141 -4.64 -11.06 4.85
CA ASN A 141 -4.33 -12.23 5.67
C ASN A 141 -5.41 -12.54 6.71
N ARG A 142 -6.18 -11.55 7.16
CA ARG A 142 -7.23 -11.74 8.16
C ARG A 142 -8.63 -11.73 7.50
N PRO A 143 -9.62 -12.40 8.12
CA PRO A 143 -11.00 -12.29 7.66
C PRO A 143 -11.53 -10.87 7.89
N HIS A 144 -12.39 -10.44 7.00
CA HIS A 144 -13.18 -9.22 7.06
C HIS A 144 -14.65 -9.58 7.17
N ASP A 145 -15.52 -8.60 7.32
CA ASP A 145 -16.98 -8.80 7.40
C ASP A 145 -17.53 -9.51 6.15
N ARG A 146 -16.88 -9.33 5.01
CA ARG A 146 -17.14 -10.12 3.80
C ARG A 146 -16.54 -11.52 3.95
N LYS A 147 -17.38 -12.53 3.78
CA LYS A 147 -17.04 -13.95 4.00
C LYS A 147 -16.20 -14.54 2.85
N PHE A 148 -15.00 -14.01 2.64
CA PHE A 148 -14.05 -14.64 1.72
C PHE A 148 -13.26 -15.73 2.43
N SER A 149 -13.10 -16.87 1.75
CA SER A 149 -12.22 -17.94 2.25
C SER A 149 -10.75 -17.47 2.22
N GLU A 150 -9.90 -18.18 2.96
CA GLU A 150 -8.45 -17.94 2.97
C GLU A 150 -7.85 -18.05 1.56
N GLU A 151 -8.27 -19.07 0.81
CA GLU A 151 -7.85 -19.25 -0.58
C GLU A 151 -8.27 -18.08 -1.47
N GLN A 152 -9.49 -17.57 -1.29
CA GLN A 152 -9.98 -16.43 -2.06
C GLN A 152 -9.18 -15.17 -1.78
N ARG A 153 -8.86 -14.88 -0.51
CA ARG A 153 -8.03 -13.73 -0.13
C ARG A 153 -6.61 -13.84 -0.67
N LEU A 154 -6.02 -15.03 -0.57
CA LEU A 154 -4.71 -15.29 -1.14
C LEU A 154 -4.72 -15.08 -2.66
N ARG A 155 -5.75 -15.59 -3.35
CA ARG A 155 -5.90 -15.46 -4.79
C ARG A 155 -6.05 -13.99 -5.23
N LEU A 156 -6.81 -13.18 -4.49
CA LEU A 156 -6.91 -11.74 -4.75
C LEU A 156 -5.56 -11.03 -4.60
N THR A 157 -4.75 -11.44 -3.61
CA THR A 157 -3.40 -10.89 -3.43
C THR A 157 -2.50 -11.24 -4.61
N VAL A 158 -2.53 -12.50 -5.04
CA VAL A 158 -1.77 -12.96 -6.23
C VAL A 158 -2.22 -12.18 -7.47
N ASP A 159 -3.52 -12.12 -7.73
CA ASP A 159 -4.08 -11.38 -8.87
C ASP A 159 -3.67 -9.91 -8.88
N ALA A 160 -3.67 -9.26 -7.72
CA ALA A 160 -3.26 -7.86 -7.59
C ALA A 160 -1.78 -7.67 -8.00
N VAL A 161 -0.89 -8.50 -7.45
CA VAL A 161 0.55 -8.43 -7.76
C VAL A 161 0.82 -8.76 -9.23
N GLU A 162 0.20 -9.80 -9.78
CA GLU A 162 0.34 -10.17 -11.19
C GLU A 162 -0.17 -9.09 -12.12
N THR A 163 -1.25 -8.41 -11.75
CA THR A 163 -1.80 -7.30 -12.55
C THR A 163 -0.83 -6.13 -12.56
N ILE A 164 -0.28 -5.75 -11.41
CA ILE A 164 0.78 -4.72 -11.35
C ILE A 164 1.95 -5.13 -12.24
N ARG A 165 2.46 -6.36 -12.12
CA ARG A 165 3.64 -6.83 -12.86
C ARG A 165 3.45 -6.90 -14.37
N ARG A 166 2.22 -7.06 -14.85
CA ARG A 166 1.92 -7.01 -16.29
C ARG A 166 2.12 -5.62 -16.89
N HIS A 167 1.81 -4.58 -16.14
CA HIS A 167 1.86 -3.18 -16.59
C HIS A 167 3.12 -2.46 -16.11
N ASP A 168 3.65 -2.86 -14.96
CA ASP A 168 4.89 -2.30 -14.38
C ASP A 168 5.78 -3.42 -13.84
N ARG A 169 6.83 -3.74 -14.58
CA ARG A 169 7.74 -4.85 -14.28
C ARG A 169 8.84 -4.49 -13.30
N HIS A 170 9.15 -3.21 -13.15
CA HIS A 170 10.37 -2.77 -12.49
C HIS A 170 10.13 -2.15 -11.11
N THR A 171 9.03 -1.46 -10.92
CA THR A 171 8.71 -0.82 -9.65
C THR A 171 8.55 -1.85 -8.54
N PRO A 172 9.21 -1.70 -7.39
CA PRO A 172 9.03 -2.58 -6.25
C PRO A 172 7.56 -2.71 -5.85
N VAL A 173 7.14 -3.94 -5.47
CA VAL A 173 5.79 -4.23 -4.99
C VAL A 173 5.87 -4.75 -3.57
N VAL A 174 5.06 -4.19 -2.68
CA VAL A 174 4.96 -4.61 -1.28
C VAL A 174 3.54 -5.04 -0.94
N VAL A 175 3.43 -5.94 0.04
CA VAL A 175 2.17 -6.43 0.60
C VAL A 175 2.23 -6.27 2.12
N SER A 176 1.21 -5.70 2.73
CA SER A 176 1.18 -5.57 4.18
C SER A 176 0.15 -6.48 4.85
N PHE A 177 0.49 -6.91 6.06
CA PHE A 177 -0.31 -7.81 6.88
C PHE A 177 -0.82 -7.08 8.11
N ASP A 178 -2.09 -7.26 8.41
CA ASP A 178 -2.69 -6.84 9.67
C ASP A 178 -2.46 -7.93 10.72
N GLN A 179 -2.34 -7.55 12.00
CA GLN A 179 -2.15 -8.47 13.11
C GLN A 179 -1.04 -9.51 12.84
N PRO A 180 0.23 -9.07 12.71
CA PRO A 180 1.34 -9.91 12.25
C PRO A 180 1.65 -11.07 13.18
N TRP A 181 1.21 -11.01 14.43
CA TRP A 181 1.34 -12.09 15.42
C TRP A 181 0.22 -13.14 15.33
N GLY A 182 -0.74 -12.96 14.42
CA GLY A 182 -1.81 -13.93 14.18
C GLY A 182 -2.87 -13.99 15.30
N GLU A 183 -3.15 -12.88 15.98
CA GLU A 183 -4.11 -12.82 17.07
C GLU A 183 -5.51 -13.28 16.64
N TYR A 184 -5.85 -13.08 15.36
CA TYR A 184 -7.13 -13.50 14.79
C TYR A 184 -7.30 -15.03 14.70
N LEU A 185 -6.22 -15.81 14.68
CA LEU A 185 -6.29 -17.27 14.57
C LEU A 185 -7.07 -17.88 15.73
N ALA A 186 -6.82 -17.37 16.95
CA ALA A 186 -7.47 -17.87 18.15
C ALA A 186 -8.96 -17.49 18.25
N HIS A 187 -9.35 -16.35 17.64
CA HIS A 187 -10.69 -15.78 17.82
C HIS A 187 -11.62 -16.04 16.64
N GLN A 188 -11.09 -16.29 15.45
CA GLN A 188 -11.87 -16.31 14.22
C GLN A 188 -11.83 -17.65 13.47
N GLN A 189 -11.33 -18.70 14.12
CA GLN A 189 -11.24 -20.05 13.55
C GLN A 189 -10.59 -20.06 12.14
N GLN A 190 -9.46 -19.38 12.02
CA GLN A 190 -8.68 -19.32 10.79
C GLN A 190 -7.42 -20.17 10.97
N ASP A 191 -6.98 -20.83 9.91
CA ASP A 191 -5.79 -21.69 9.91
C ASP A 191 -4.58 -21.00 9.25
N LEU A 192 -4.82 -20.01 8.39
CA LEU A 192 -3.77 -19.34 7.64
C LEU A 192 -3.13 -18.20 8.46
N SER A 193 -1.98 -18.50 9.06
CA SER A 193 -1.21 -17.49 9.78
C SER A 193 -0.57 -16.46 8.83
N PRO A 194 -0.21 -15.26 9.32
CA PRO A 194 0.47 -14.26 8.50
C PRO A 194 1.77 -14.79 7.87
N ILE A 195 2.51 -15.63 8.60
CA ILE A 195 3.75 -16.26 8.11
C ILE A 195 3.44 -17.22 6.96
N HIS A 196 2.46 -18.10 7.10
CA HIS A 196 2.09 -19.02 6.04
C HIS A 196 1.53 -18.32 4.81
N PHE A 197 0.80 -17.22 5.01
CA PHE A 197 0.34 -16.38 3.91
C PHE A 197 1.54 -15.79 3.15
N ALA A 198 2.50 -15.20 3.87
CA ALA A 198 3.72 -14.64 3.29
C ALA A 198 4.56 -15.72 2.59
N GLU A 199 4.78 -16.89 3.21
CA GLU A 199 5.49 -18.01 2.58
C GLU A 199 4.84 -18.46 1.28
N THR A 200 3.51 -18.49 1.23
CA THR A 200 2.79 -18.89 0.01
C THR A 200 3.02 -17.89 -1.11
N LEU A 201 3.01 -16.59 -0.81
CA LEU A 201 3.32 -15.55 -1.78
C LEU A 201 4.77 -15.62 -2.27
N VAL A 202 5.71 -15.87 -1.37
CA VAL A 202 7.14 -16.03 -1.72
C VAL A 202 7.33 -17.24 -2.65
N ARG A 203 6.69 -18.36 -2.33
CA ARG A 203 6.75 -19.58 -3.17
C ARG A 203 6.14 -19.38 -4.55
N ALA A 204 5.15 -18.51 -4.68
CA ALA A 204 4.55 -18.16 -5.96
C ALA A 204 5.49 -17.36 -6.88
N ASN A 205 6.63 -16.87 -6.36
CA ASN A 205 7.67 -16.15 -7.11
C ASN A 205 7.14 -14.96 -7.92
N LEU A 206 6.27 -14.18 -7.31
CA LEU A 206 5.57 -13.05 -7.95
C LEU A 206 6.43 -11.78 -8.07
N GLY A 207 7.67 -11.81 -7.63
CA GLY A 207 8.55 -10.63 -7.63
C GLY A 207 8.15 -9.57 -6.59
N ILE A 208 7.56 -9.99 -5.46
CA ILE A 208 7.27 -9.12 -4.31
C ILE A 208 8.59 -8.71 -3.67
N SER A 209 8.71 -7.44 -3.31
CA SER A 209 9.94 -6.84 -2.77
C SER A 209 9.90 -6.67 -1.24
N GLY A 210 8.73 -6.73 -0.64
CA GLY A 210 8.53 -6.63 0.81
C GLY A 210 7.07 -6.82 1.21
#